data_c711bcce8858f8fefa326e615aa44baf
#
_entry.id   c711bcce8858f8fefa326e615aa44baf
#
_cell.length_a   1.000
_cell.length_b   1.000
_cell.length_c   1.000
_cell.angle_alpha   90.00
_cell.angle_beta   90.00
_cell.angle_gamma   90.00
#
_symmetry.space_group_name_H-M   'P 1'
#
loop_
_entity.id
_entity.type
_entity.pdbx_description
1 polymer ?
#
loop_
_entity_poly.entity_id
_entity_poly.type
_entity_poly.pdbx_seq_one_letter_code
_entity_poly.pdbx_strand_id
1 'polypeptide(L)'
;INYSEYSKTNRIVIQNDQLGTGNAVIETKNELKNFKGVIVICFADTPFITKKTIKKLINSIKQGNDIALTSFKNNRKNSYGKIILSQNNKPVKITEDRNGKLNSLLCNGGIMAFNSDIMFNLLSKIKPDNMSKEYYLTEVVEIAYKNDLKIDLIHIDEQEILGVNSREDLALAEKIIQKKLRHFFLNKGVTLIDPKTNYFSYDTIIEKDVTIFPNVFIGEGVKINSGSSILPFCHLENCSIKKNVLIGPFARIRGNTVLNQNTKIGNFVELK
;
A
#
# COMPACT_ATOMS: atom_id res chain seq x y z
N ILE A 1 -12.00 10.60 8.97
CA ILE A 1 -12.18 10.16 7.57
C ILE A 1 -13.59 10.53 7.18
N ASN A 2 -13.75 11.31 6.11
CA ASN A 2 -15.07 11.69 5.62
C ASN A 2 -15.63 10.52 4.76
N TYR A 3 -16.38 9.62 5.39
CA TYR A 3 -16.95 8.43 4.75
C TYR A 3 -17.90 8.76 3.59
N SER A 4 -18.43 9.98 3.51
CA SER A 4 -19.41 10.38 2.48
C SER A 4 -18.81 10.43 1.06
N GLU A 5 -17.54 10.72 0.89
CA GLU A 5 -16.87 10.73 -0.41
C GLU A 5 -16.53 9.32 -0.90
N TYR A 6 -16.15 8.42 0.03
CA TYR A 6 -15.86 7.01 -0.31
C TYR A 6 -17.11 6.20 -0.61
N SER A 7 -18.26 6.53 -0.02
CA SER A 7 -19.52 5.79 -0.23
C SER A 7 -20.12 5.94 -1.64
N LYS A 8 -19.70 6.93 -2.42
CA LYS A 8 -20.20 7.12 -3.80
C LYS A 8 -19.66 6.06 -4.77
N THR A 9 -18.49 5.51 -4.52
CA THR A 9 -17.82 4.53 -5.41
C THR A 9 -17.54 3.19 -4.73
N ASN A 10 -17.65 3.12 -3.40
CA ASN A 10 -17.31 1.94 -2.61
C ASN A 10 -18.46 1.56 -1.69
N ARG A 11 -18.59 0.27 -1.43
CA ARG A 11 -19.53 -0.25 -0.44
C ARG A 11 -18.83 -0.33 0.92
N ILE A 12 -19.51 0.12 1.96
CA ILE A 12 -19.01 0.08 3.34
C ILE A 12 -19.84 -0.95 4.08
N VAL A 13 -19.15 -1.91 4.71
CA VAL A 13 -19.75 -2.91 5.61
C VAL A 13 -19.21 -2.66 7.00
N ILE A 14 -20.09 -2.60 7.98
CA ILE A 14 -19.73 -2.34 9.37
C ILE A 14 -19.59 -3.68 10.09
N GLN A 15 -18.43 -3.89 10.70
CA GLN A 15 -18.21 -4.98 11.65
C GLN A 15 -18.66 -4.48 13.03
N ASN A 16 -19.83 -4.92 13.49
CA ASN A 16 -20.39 -4.46 14.78
C ASN A 16 -19.58 -5.00 15.96
N ASP A 17 -19.26 -6.30 15.93
CA ASP A 17 -18.45 -6.95 16.94
C ASP A 17 -17.05 -7.22 16.37
N GLN A 18 -16.03 -6.64 16.98
CA GLN A 18 -14.64 -6.77 16.53
C GLN A 18 -14.07 -8.15 16.90
N LEU A 19 -14.61 -9.19 16.30
CA LEU A 19 -14.26 -10.59 16.57
C LEU A 19 -13.14 -11.13 15.65
N GLY A 20 -12.24 -10.29 15.21
CA GLY A 20 -11.05 -10.67 14.43
C GLY A 20 -11.20 -10.53 12.91
N THR A 21 -10.11 -10.83 12.20
CA THR A 21 -9.98 -10.57 10.76
C THR A 21 -10.86 -11.46 9.89
N GLY A 22 -11.10 -12.70 10.30
CA GLY A 22 -12.02 -13.62 9.61
C GLY A 22 -13.47 -13.14 9.73
N ASN A 23 -13.89 -12.67 10.91
CA ASN A 23 -15.22 -12.11 11.12
C ASN A 23 -15.42 -10.85 10.23
N ALA A 24 -14.45 -9.95 10.16
CA ALA A 24 -14.55 -8.77 9.30
C ALA A 24 -14.84 -9.13 7.82
N VAL A 25 -14.25 -10.21 7.32
CA VAL A 25 -14.53 -10.68 5.95
C VAL A 25 -15.89 -11.35 5.85
N ILE A 26 -16.34 -12.09 6.88
CA ILE A 26 -17.67 -12.72 6.91
C ILE A 26 -18.79 -11.68 6.80
N GLU A 27 -18.65 -10.52 7.43
CA GLU A 27 -19.62 -9.43 7.36
C GLU A 27 -19.89 -8.95 5.92
N THR A 28 -18.93 -9.13 5.03
CA THR A 28 -19.09 -8.74 3.60
C THR A 28 -19.95 -9.72 2.79
N LYS A 29 -20.41 -10.84 3.39
CA LYS A 29 -21.09 -11.93 2.68
C LYS A 29 -22.31 -11.47 1.90
N ASN A 30 -23.14 -10.61 2.47
CA ASN A 30 -24.36 -10.15 1.83
C ASN A 30 -24.08 -9.29 0.61
N GLU A 31 -23.02 -8.49 0.63
CA GLU A 31 -22.60 -7.64 -0.47
C GLU A 31 -21.97 -8.43 -1.63
N LEU A 32 -21.32 -9.54 -1.30
CA LEU A 32 -20.55 -10.34 -2.25
C LEU A 32 -21.28 -11.63 -2.68
N LYS A 33 -22.49 -11.92 -2.19
CA LYS A 33 -23.20 -13.19 -2.43
C LYS A 33 -23.39 -13.57 -3.90
N ASN A 34 -23.52 -12.58 -4.78
CA ASN A 34 -23.71 -12.78 -6.22
C ASN A 34 -22.46 -12.49 -7.04
N PHE A 35 -21.35 -12.15 -6.39
CA PHE A 35 -20.09 -11.84 -7.07
C PHE A 35 -19.44 -13.15 -7.54
N LYS A 36 -19.05 -13.19 -8.80
CA LYS A 36 -18.27 -14.27 -9.41
C LYS A 36 -16.94 -13.76 -9.88
N GLY A 37 -15.86 -14.33 -9.38
CA GLY A 37 -14.51 -13.93 -9.74
C GLY A 37 -13.48 -14.06 -8.63
N VAL A 38 -12.50 -13.19 -8.65
CA VAL A 38 -11.41 -13.18 -7.66
C VAL A 38 -11.65 -12.12 -6.61
N ILE A 39 -11.66 -12.51 -5.34
CA ILE A 39 -11.73 -11.60 -4.19
C ILE A 39 -10.33 -11.48 -3.60
N VAL A 40 -9.83 -10.26 -3.47
CA VAL A 40 -8.55 -9.97 -2.83
C VAL A 40 -8.80 -9.25 -1.51
N ILE A 41 -8.25 -9.79 -0.43
CA ILE A 41 -8.34 -9.23 0.92
C ILE A 41 -7.01 -8.52 1.22
N CYS A 42 -7.08 -7.22 1.51
CA CYS A 42 -5.94 -6.39 1.90
C CYS A 42 -6.24 -5.68 3.21
N PHE A 43 -5.21 -5.41 3.99
CA PHE A 43 -5.32 -4.60 5.20
C PHE A 43 -5.11 -3.12 4.86
N ALA A 44 -5.89 -2.23 5.49
CA ALA A 44 -5.82 -0.79 5.27
C ALA A 44 -4.54 -0.15 5.81
N ASP A 45 -3.90 -0.79 6.77
CA ASP A 45 -2.66 -0.36 7.42
C ASP A 45 -1.37 -0.76 6.67
N THR A 46 -1.46 -1.44 5.53
CA THR A 46 -0.31 -1.86 4.70
C THR A 46 -0.21 -1.05 3.40
N PRO A 47 0.31 0.19 3.44
CA PRO A 47 0.20 1.15 2.32
C PRO A 47 1.14 0.85 1.14
N PHE A 48 2.07 -0.09 1.26
CA PHE A 48 3.12 -0.32 0.26
C PHE A 48 2.85 -1.47 -0.71
N ILE A 49 1.68 -2.10 -0.62
CA ILE A 49 1.33 -3.16 -1.56
C ILE A 49 1.38 -2.67 -3.00
N THR A 50 2.00 -3.45 -3.88
CA THR A 50 2.17 -3.05 -5.28
C THR A 50 1.07 -3.61 -6.19
N LYS A 51 0.77 -2.88 -7.27
CA LYS A 51 -0.10 -3.39 -8.35
C LYS A 51 0.41 -4.71 -8.93
N LYS A 52 1.72 -4.95 -8.92
CA LYS A 52 2.35 -6.19 -9.39
C LYS A 52 1.95 -7.35 -8.50
N THR A 53 1.98 -7.20 -7.19
CA THR A 53 1.59 -8.21 -6.22
C THR A 53 0.10 -8.56 -6.35
N ILE A 54 -0.77 -7.54 -6.41
CA ILE A 54 -2.21 -7.76 -6.64
C ILE A 54 -2.46 -8.53 -7.94
N LYS A 55 -1.79 -8.17 -9.04
CA LYS A 55 -1.91 -8.89 -10.31
C LYS A 55 -1.44 -10.33 -10.21
N LYS A 56 -0.36 -10.63 -9.47
CA LYS A 56 0.11 -12.01 -9.26
C LYS A 56 -0.93 -12.83 -8.51
N LEU A 57 -1.51 -12.30 -7.43
CA LEU A 57 -2.57 -12.97 -6.67
C LEU A 57 -3.77 -13.29 -7.55
N ILE A 58 -4.27 -12.30 -8.31
CA ILE A 58 -5.40 -12.49 -9.23
C ILE A 58 -5.09 -13.54 -10.31
N ASN A 59 -3.90 -13.50 -10.89
CA ASN A 59 -3.49 -14.45 -11.92
C ASN A 59 -3.38 -15.87 -11.37
N SER A 60 -2.89 -16.05 -10.16
CA SER A 60 -2.82 -17.36 -9.50
C SER A 60 -4.22 -18.00 -9.41
N ILE A 61 -5.22 -17.25 -8.96
CA ILE A 61 -6.61 -17.77 -8.91
C ILE A 61 -7.14 -18.08 -10.31
N LYS A 62 -6.89 -17.21 -11.30
CA LYS A 62 -7.31 -17.44 -12.70
C LYS A 62 -6.64 -18.69 -13.33
N GLN A 63 -5.48 -19.11 -12.83
CA GLN A 63 -4.78 -20.33 -13.24
C GLN A 63 -5.33 -21.60 -12.57
N GLY A 64 -6.39 -21.48 -11.77
CA GLY A 64 -7.10 -22.60 -11.17
C GLY A 64 -6.64 -22.94 -9.75
N ASN A 65 -5.94 -22.03 -9.07
CA ASN A 65 -5.73 -22.13 -7.63
C ASN A 65 -6.99 -21.62 -6.89
N ASP A 66 -7.28 -22.21 -5.75
CA ASP A 66 -8.43 -21.89 -4.91
C ASP A 66 -8.15 -20.69 -4.00
N ILE A 67 -6.92 -20.66 -3.45
CA ILE A 67 -6.39 -19.59 -2.60
C ILE A 67 -5.00 -19.22 -3.09
N ALA A 68 -4.69 -17.92 -3.07
CA ALA A 68 -3.34 -17.41 -3.19
C ALA A 68 -3.03 -16.50 -2.01
N LEU A 69 -1.91 -16.72 -1.32
CA LEU A 69 -1.51 -15.89 -0.19
C LEU A 69 -0.10 -15.33 -0.40
N THR A 70 0.13 -14.15 0.13
CA THR A 70 1.45 -13.53 0.09
C THR A 70 2.35 -14.12 1.16
N SER A 71 3.62 -14.28 0.82
CA SER A 71 4.65 -14.75 1.72
C SER A 71 5.95 -13.99 1.51
N PHE A 72 6.77 -13.89 2.55
CA PHE A 72 8.10 -13.31 2.48
C PHE A 72 9.07 -14.07 3.40
N LYS A 73 10.36 -13.93 3.13
CA LYS A 73 11.39 -14.52 3.97
C LYS A 73 11.92 -13.48 4.96
N ASN A 74 11.95 -13.83 6.23
CA ASN A 74 12.56 -13.00 7.26
C ASN A 74 13.39 -13.85 8.22
N ASN A 75 14.68 -13.50 8.34
CA ASN A 75 15.65 -14.22 9.18
C ASN A 75 15.76 -13.63 10.59
N ARG A 76 15.03 -12.56 10.89
CA ARG A 76 15.04 -11.91 12.20
C ARG A 76 13.91 -12.42 13.07
N LYS A 77 14.07 -12.39 14.39
CA LYS A 77 12.93 -12.57 15.30
C LYS A 77 11.87 -11.53 15.01
N ASN A 78 10.65 -11.96 14.77
CA ASN A 78 9.52 -11.09 14.47
C ASN A 78 8.22 -11.77 14.93
N SER A 79 7.16 -11.00 15.01
CA SER A 79 5.82 -11.44 15.43
C SER A 79 4.92 -11.86 14.26
N TYR A 80 5.45 -11.91 13.03
CA TYR A 80 4.63 -12.31 11.88
C TYR A 80 4.24 -13.79 11.96
N GLY A 81 2.99 -14.10 11.58
CA GLY A 81 2.54 -15.46 11.43
C GLY A 81 3.45 -16.28 10.52
N LYS A 82 3.77 -17.50 10.91
CA LYS A 82 4.68 -18.40 10.17
C LYS A 82 3.88 -19.36 9.30
N ILE A 83 4.24 -19.45 8.04
CA ILE A 83 3.66 -20.42 7.12
C ILE A 83 4.38 -21.77 7.32
N ILE A 84 3.62 -22.77 7.71
CA ILE A 84 4.11 -24.14 7.85
C ILE A 84 3.83 -24.87 6.54
N LEU A 85 4.86 -25.51 6.00
CA LEU A 85 4.80 -26.26 4.75
C LEU A 85 4.78 -27.78 5.05
N SER A 86 4.11 -28.55 4.19
CA SER A 86 4.22 -30.01 4.12
C SER A 86 5.57 -30.44 3.55
N GLN A 87 5.86 -31.73 3.56
CA GLN A 87 7.02 -32.30 2.89
C GLN A 87 7.08 -31.99 1.39
N ASN A 88 5.92 -31.78 0.75
CA ASN A 88 5.79 -31.43 -0.66
C ASN A 88 5.74 -29.92 -0.89
N ASN A 89 6.23 -29.10 0.05
CA ASN A 89 6.24 -27.64 -0.01
C ASN A 89 4.85 -26.96 -0.18
N LYS A 90 3.76 -27.64 0.18
CA LYS A 90 2.42 -27.06 0.16
C LYS A 90 2.14 -26.36 1.50
N PRO A 91 1.48 -25.18 1.51
CA PRO A 91 1.05 -24.52 2.75
C PRO A 91 0.05 -25.40 3.50
N VAL A 92 0.36 -25.69 4.77
CA VAL A 92 -0.50 -26.52 5.64
C VAL A 92 -1.31 -25.62 6.56
N LYS A 93 -0.65 -24.66 7.19
CA LYS A 93 -1.27 -23.71 8.11
C LYS A 93 -0.41 -22.47 8.33
N ILE A 94 -1.02 -21.44 8.88
CA ILE A 94 -0.31 -20.28 9.42
C ILE A 94 -0.40 -20.35 10.94
N THR A 95 0.73 -20.20 11.62
CA THR A 95 0.81 -20.21 13.09
C THR A 95 1.34 -18.86 13.57
N GLU A 96 0.61 -18.23 14.47
CA GLU A 96 1.06 -17.00 15.13
C GLU A 96 2.26 -17.28 16.03
N ASP A 97 3.38 -16.66 15.74
CA ASP A 97 4.63 -16.85 16.50
C ASP A 97 4.82 -15.71 17.53
N ARG A 98 3.93 -15.65 18.50
CA ARG A 98 3.94 -14.62 19.57
C ARG A 98 5.26 -14.55 20.35
N ASN A 99 6.03 -15.63 20.35
CA ASN A 99 7.26 -15.76 21.16
C ASN A 99 8.56 -15.86 20.32
N GLY A 100 8.47 -15.79 18.99
CA GLY A 100 9.63 -15.91 18.08
C GLY A 100 10.37 -17.26 18.23
N LYS A 101 9.65 -18.34 18.57
CA LYS A 101 10.21 -19.67 18.80
C LYS A 101 10.16 -20.57 17.59
N LEU A 102 9.37 -20.23 16.57
CA LEU A 102 9.25 -21.06 15.37
C LEU A 102 10.41 -20.80 14.43
N ASN A 103 11.11 -21.87 14.06
CA ASN A 103 12.26 -21.83 13.13
C ASN A 103 11.86 -21.64 11.65
N SER A 104 10.60 -21.33 11.34
CA SER A 104 10.20 -21.07 9.97
C SER A 104 10.64 -19.68 9.54
N LEU A 105 11.41 -19.60 8.46
CA LEU A 105 11.81 -18.34 7.81
C LEU A 105 10.72 -17.75 6.92
N LEU A 106 9.66 -18.51 6.62
CA LEU A 106 8.58 -18.11 5.72
C LEU A 106 7.45 -17.50 6.53
N CYS A 107 7.28 -16.21 6.34
CA CYS A 107 6.27 -15.39 7.04
C CYS A 107 5.04 -15.14 6.15
N ASN A 108 3.88 -15.04 6.78
CA ASN A 108 2.64 -14.62 6.14
C ASN A 108 2.67 -13.11 5.83
N GLY A 109 2.40 -12.74 4.58
CA GLY A 109 2.31 -11.34 4.16
C GLY A 109 0.93 -10.70 4.42
N GLY A 110 -0.04 -11.46 4.96
CA GLY A 110 -1.36 -10.96 5.35
C GLY A 110 -2.35 -10.73 4.20
N ILE A 111 -1.89 -10.69 2.96
CA ILE A 111 -2.74 -10.43 1.80
C ILE A 111 -3.10 -11.75 1.13
N MET A 112 -4.38 -11.97 0.90
CA MET A 112 -4.90 -13.20 0.33
C MET A 112 -5.84 -12.94 -0.83
N ALA A 113 -5.85 -13.86 -1.81
CA ALA A 113 -6.86 -13.89 -2.85
C ALA A 113 -7.60 -15.23 -2.83
N PHE A 114 -8.88 -15.18 -3.17
CA PHE A 114 -9.76 -16.33 -3.17
C PHE A 114 -10.57 -16.41 -4.46
N ASN A 115 -10.86 -17.62 -4.87
CA ASN A 115 -12.00 -17.85 -5.75
C ASN A 115 -13.29 -17.56 -4.95
N SER A 116 -14.18 -16.71 -5.51
CA SER A 116 -15.42 -16.30 -4.83
C SER A 116 -16.32 -17.48 -4.46
N ASP A 117 -16.29 -18.56 -5.24
CA ASP A 117 -17.21 -19.70 -5.06
C ASP A 117 -16.93 -20.48 -3.78
N ILE A 118 -15.69 -20.44 -3.27
CA ILE A 118 -15.29 -21.22 -2.09
C ILE A 118 -15.09 -20.36 -0.84
N MET A 119 -14.82 -19.06 -0.99
CA MET A 119 -14.37 -18.19 0.11
C MET A 119 -15.30 -18.25 1.33
N PHE A 120 -16.60 -18.00 1.14
CA PHE A 120 -17.53 -17.97 2.28
C PHE A 120 -17.81 -19.36 2.90
N ASN A 121 -17.65 -20.42 2.11
CA ASN A 121 -17.71 -21.80 2.66
C ASN A 121 -16.51 -22.05 3.59
N LEU A 122 -15.32 -21.61 3.23
CA LEU A 122 -14.13 -21.73 4.08
C LEU A 122 -14.26 -20.87 5.33
N LEU A 123 -14.67 -19.61 5.19
CA LEU A 123 -14.84 -18.69 6.31
C LEU A 123 -15.85 -19.19 7.34
N SER A 124 -16.94 -19.85 6.91
CA SER A 124 -17.95 -20.40 7.82
C SER A 124 -17.45 -21.58 8.67
N LYS A 125 -16.30 -22.16 8.32
CA LYS A 125 -15.67 -23.26 9.06
C LYS A 125 -14.63 -22.78 10.07
N ILE A 126 -14.26 -21.49 10.06
CA ILE A 126 -13.34 -20.90 11.06
C ILE A 126 -13.98 -20.99 12.44
N LYS A 127 -13.21 -21.42 13.41
CA LYS A 127 -13.60 -21.46 14.82
C LYS A 127 -12.94 -20.30 15.57
N PRO A 128 -13.60 -19.76 16.62
CA PRO A 128 -12.96 -18.75 17.43
C PRO A 128 -11.75 -19.33 18.16
N ASP A 129 -10.67 -18.60 18.21
CA ASP A 129 -9.49 -18.96 19.01
C ASP A 129 -9.88 -19.12 20.49
N ASN A 130 -9.35 -20.14 21.17
CA ASN A 130 -9.73 -20.46 22.53
C ASN A 130 -9.39 -19.35 23.55
N MET A 131 -8.32 -18.59 23.30
CA MET A 131 -7.84 -17.55 24.21
C MET A 131 -8.42 -16.17 23.91
N SER A 132 -8.33 -15.74 22.65
CA SER A 132 -8.77 -14.39 22.23
C SER A 132 -10.25 -14.30 21.88
N LYS A 133 -10.91 -15.45 21.64
CA LYS A 133 -12.27 -15.55 21.09
C LYS A 133 -12.44 -14.91 19.70
N GLU A 134 -11.35 -14.66 19.01
CA GLU A 134 -11.31 -14.06 17.68
C GLU A 134 -11.31 -15.11 16.57
N TYR A 135 -11.90 -14.78 15.45
CA TYR A 135 -11.88 -15.57 14.22
C TYR A 135 -10.73 -15.08 13.34
N TYR A 136 -9.64 -15.83 13.27
CA TYR A 136 -8.48 -15.46 12.46
C TYR A 136 -8.64 -15.88 11.01
N LEU A 137 -8.49 -14.95 10.08
CA LEU A 137 -8.54 -15.24 8.64
C LEU A 137 -7.48 -16.28 8.24
N THR A 138 -6.36 -16.32 8.95
CA THR A 138 -5.25 -17.26 8.70
C THR A 138 -5.64 -18.74 8.83
N GLU A 139 -6.70 -19.06 9.59
CA GLU A 139 -7.19 -20.42 9.73
C GLU A 139 -7.75 -21.03 8.44
N VAL A 140 -8.17 -20.19 7.47
CA VAL A 140 -8.65 -20.69 6.17
C VAL A 140 -7.58 -21.55 5.45
N VAL A 141 -6.30 -21.33 5.72
CA VAL A 141 -5.20 -22.07 5.08
C VAL A 141 -5.22 -23.54 5.55
N GLU A 142 -5.36 -23.76 6.86
CA GLU A 142 -5.44 -25.12 7.40
C GLU A 142 -6.75 -25.83 6.97
N ILE A 143 -7.86 -25.09 6.95
CA ILE A 143 -9.14 -25.63 6.47
C ILE A 143 -9.04 -26.01 4.99
N ALA A 144 -8.44 -25.16 4.16
CA ALA A 144 -8.26 -25.42 2.73
C ALA A 144 -7.34 -26.63 2.49
N TYR A 145 -6.22 -26.73 3.21
CA TYR A 145 -5.33 -27.88 3.12
C TYR A 145 -6.03 -29.19 3.45
N LYS A 146 -6.84 -29.23 4.53
CA LYS A 146 -7.61 -30.41 4.94
C LYS A 146 -8.72 -30.79 3.95
N ASN A 147 -9.13 -29.91 3.07
CA ASN A 147 -10.12 -30.15 2.02
C ASN A 147 -9.47 -30.30 0.63
N ASP A 148 -8.16 -30.57 0.55
CA ASP A 148 -7.39 -30.77 -0.69
C ASP A 148 -7.49 -29.63 -1.70
N LEU A 149 -7.74 -28.40 -1.24
CA LEU A 149 -7.79 -27.23 -2.09
C LEU A 149 -6.38 -26.78 -2.51
N LYS A 150 -6.30 -26.15 -3.67
CA LYS A 150 -5.04 -25.64 -4.24
C LYS A 150 -4.68 -24.29 -3.64
N ILE A 151 -3.59 -24.24 -2.91
CA ILE A 151 -3.07 -23.02 -2.27
C ILE A 151 -1.74 -22.65 -2.92
N ASP A 152 -1.64 -21.44 -3.44
CA ASP A 152 -0.43 -20.88 -4.03
C ASP A 152 0.22 -19.85 -3.11
N LEU A 153 1.58 -19.79 -3.14
CA LEU A 153 2.38 -18.83 -2.37
C LEU A 153 3.00 -17.79 -3.30
N ILE A 154 2.59 -16.56 -3.14
CA ILE A 154 3.14 -15.43 -3.86
C ILE A 154 4.24 -14.76 -3.03
N HIS A 155 5.49 -14.98 -3.40
CA HIS A 155 6.61 -14.32 -2.73
C HIS A 155 6.65 -12.82 -3.07
N ILE A 156 6.75 -12.00 -2.02
CA ILE A 156 6.79 -10.54 -2.08
C ILE A 156 7.97 -10.00 -1.26
N ASP A 157 8.27 -8.72 -1.46
CA ASP A 157 9.23 -7.99 -0.64
C ASP A 157 8.61 -7.68 0.73
N GLU A 158 9.39 -7.82 1.82
CA GLU A 158 8.96 -7.48 3.18
C GLU A 158 8.47 -6.04 3.30
N GLN A 159 9.02 -5.11 2.50
CA GLN A 159 8.57 -3.72 2.49
C GLN A 159 7.11 -3.55 2.04
N GLU A 160 6.56 -4.49 1.24
CA GLU A 160 5.17 -4.39 0.78
C GLU A 160 4.15 -4.60 1.90
N ILE A 161 4.57 -5.26 2.98
CA ILE A 161 3.69 -5.61 4.11
C ILE A 161 3.97 -4.78 5.36
N LEU A 162 4.78 -3.73 5.24
CA LEU A 162 5.04 -2.84 6.37
C LEU A 162 3.73 -2.19 6.82
N GLY A 163 3.27 -2.59 8.00
CA GLY A 163 2.07 -2.05 8.63
C GLY A 163 2.35 -0.71 9.33
N VAL A 164 1.35 0.15 9.37
CA VAL A 164 1.39 1.45 10.06
C VAL A 164 0.43 1.39 11.25
N ASN A 165 0.95 1.05 12.44
CA ASN A 165 0.17 0.91 13.67
C ASN A 165 0.45 2.03 14.69
N SER A 166 1.54 2.76 14.51
CA SER A 166 1.98 3.84 15.39
C SER A 166 2.39 5.08 14.60
N ARG A 167 2.58 6.20 15.29
CA ARG A 167 3.13 7.42 14.68
C ARG A 167 4.58 7.24 14.23
N GLU A 168 5.33 6.38 14.89
CA GLU A 168 6.69 6.01 14.50
C GLU A 168 6.68 5.22 13.18
N ASP A 169 5.77 4.24 13.04
CA ASP A 169 5.59 3.51 11.78
C ASP A 169 5.17 4.46 10.64
N LEU A 170 4.29 5.43 10.92
CA LEU A 170 3.87 6.43 9.95
C LEU A 170 5.07 7.28 9.48
N ALA A 171 5.92 7.72 10.39
CA ALA A 171 7.13 8.48 10.04
C ALA A 171 8.12 7.64 9.21
N LEU A 172 8.25 6.34 9.54
CA LEU A 172 9.05 5.40 8.75
C LEU A 172 8.45 5.18 7.35
N ALA A 173 7.14 5.00 7.27
CA ALA A 173 6.41 4.86 6.00
C ALA A 173 6.60 6.09 5.11
N GLU A 174 6.47 7.29 5.68
CA GLU A 174 6.72 8.55 4.97
C GLU A 174 8.15 8.63 4.44
N LYS A 175 9.15 8.28 5.24
CA LYS A 175 10.55 8.25 4.80
C LYS A 175 10.77 7.30 3.61
N ILE A 176 10.09 6.16 3.61
CA ILE A 176 10.18 5.16 2.53
C ILE A 176 9.54 5.71 1.25
N ILE A 177 8.33 6.28 1.33
CA ILE A 177 7.64 6.81 0.15
C ILE A 177 8.39 7.99 -0.44
N GLN A 178 8.92 8.89 0.39
CA GLN A 178 9.73 10.02 -0.07
C GLN A 178 11.01 9.55 -0.79
N LYS A 179 11.67 8.50 -0.30
CA LYS A 179 12.81 7.89 -1.01
C LYS A 179 12.40 7.34 -2.38
N LYS A 180 11.24 6.66 -2.47
CA LYS A 180 10.72 6.12 -3.74
C LYS A 180 10.37 7.23 -4.73
N LEU A 181 9.69 8.30 -4.28
CA LEU A 181 9.32 9.43 -5.14
C LEU A 181 10.55 10.17 -5.69
N ARG A 182 11.53 10.46 -4.85
CA ARG A 182 12.78 11.07 -5.27
C ARG A 182 13.51 10.24 -6.32
N HIS A 183 13.63 8.94 -6.09
CA HIS A 183 14.25 8.02 -7.06
C HIS A 183 13.47 7.98 -8.39
N PHE A 184 12.15 7.97 -8.32
CA PHE A 184 11.30 8.02 -9.50
C PHE A 184 11.50 9.29 -10.33
N PHE A 185 11.56 10.47 -9.70
CA PHE A 185 11.80 11.73 -10.42
C PHE A 185 13.22 11.82 -11.00
N LEU A 186 14.25 11.40 -10.26
CA LEU A 186 15.62 11.32 -10.77
C LEU A 186 15.69 10.44 -12.01
N ASN A 187 15.08 9.27 -12.01
CA ASN A 187 15.03 8.36 -13.16
C ASN A 187 14.22 8.92 -14.35
N LYS A 188 13.32 9.86 -14.09
CA LYS A 188 12.57 10.58 -15.13
C LYS A 188 13.32 11.77 -15.74
N GLY A 189 14.54 12.05 -15.31
CA GLY A 189 15.33 13.17 -15.80
C GLY A 189 15.06 14.50 -15.10
N VAL A 190 14.53 14.47 -13.88
CA VAL A 190 14.44 15.64 -12.98
C VAL A 190 15.75 15.78 -12.23
N THR A 191 16.31 16.97 -12.17
CA THR A 191 17.51 17.26 -11.37
C THR A 191 17.09 17.67 -9.96
N LEU A 192 17.50 16.90 -8.95
CA LEU A 192 17.36 17.22 -7.53
C LEU A 192 18.75 17.56 -6.98
N ILE A 193 19.00 18.82 -6.60
CA ILE A 193 20.33 19.28 -6.15
C ILE A 193 20.69 18.63 -4.81
N ASP A 194 19.74 18.58 -3.88
CA ASP A 194 19.84 17.77 -2.66
C ASP A 194 18.57 16.96 -2.48
N PRO A 195 18.55 15.71 -2.98
CA PRO A 195 17.33 14.90 -2.95
C PRO A 195 16.76 14.68 -1.55
N LYS A 196 17.59 14.67 -0.49
CA LYS A 196 17.13 14.36 0.87
C LYS A 196 16.27 15.45 1.48
N THR A 197 16.42 16.69 1.03
CA THR A 197 15.71 17.86 1.55
C THR A 197 14.45 18.21 0.75
N ASN A 198 14.22 17.53 -0.38
CA ASN A 198 13.01 17.74 -1.18
C ASN A 198 11.87 16.83 -0.70
N TYR A 199 10.67 17.37 -0.66
CA TYR A 199 9.45 16.67 -0.26
C TYR A 199 8.42 16.70 -1.38
N PHE A 200 7.79 15.56 -1.69
CA PHE A 200 6.83 15.41 -2.78
C PHE A 200 5.54 14.76 -2.33
N SER A 201 4.41 15.30 -2.77
CA SER A 201 3.14 14.57 -2.69
C SER A 201 3.11 13.43 -3.70
N TYR A 202 2.32 12.39 -3.40
CA TYR A 202 2.19 11.20 -4.23
C TYR A 202 1.63 11.50 -5.63
N ASP A 203 0.78 12.51 -5.75
CA ASP A 203 0.12 12.93 -7.00
C ASP A 203 0.93 13.96 -7.81
N THR A 204 2.13 14.34 -7.34
CA THR A 204 3.01 15.30 -8.02
C THR A 204 3.39 14.82 -9.42
N ILE A 205 3.29 15.71 -10.40
CA ILE A 205 3.70 15.44 -11.79
C ILE A 205 4.82 16.40 -12.16
N ILE A 206 6.00 15.87 -12.52
CA ILE A 206 7.16 16.66 -12.98
C ILE A 206 7.64 16.07 -14.30
N GLU A 207 7.82 16.94 -15.29
CA GLU A 207 8.45 16.58 -16.56
C GLU A 207 9.99 16.51 -16.41
N LYS A 208 10.65 15.91 -17.39
CA LYS A 208 12.12 15.90 -17.48
C LYS A 208 12.69 17.32 -17.58
N ASP A 209 13.97 17.47 -17.32
CA ASP A 209 14.70 18.75 -17.42
C ASP A 209 14.19 19.86 -16.48
N VAL A 210 13.50 19.49 -15.40
CA VAL A 210 13.17 20.38 -14.28
C VAL A 210 14.27 20.28 -13.22
N THR A 211 14.68 21.43 -12.65
CA THR A 211 15.63 21.48 -11.55
C THR A 211 14.96 21.91 -10.25
N ILE A 212 15.08 21.07 -9.23
CA ILE A 212 14.56 21.32 -7.87
C ILE A 212 15.76 21.52 -6.92
N PHE A 213 15.80 22.68 -6.30
CA PHE A 213 16.84 23.04 -5.33
C PHE A 213 16.54 22.50 -3.93
N PRO A 214 17.47 22.63 -2.96
CA PRO A 214 17.28 22.11 -1.60
C PRO A 214 16.08 22.74 -0.88
N ASN A 215 15.49 21.98 0.06
CA ASN A 215 14.41 22.43 0.95
C ASN A 215 13.14 22.91 0.20
N VAL A 216 12.83 22.29 -0.91
CA VAL A 216 11.57 22.55 -1.62
C VAL A 216 10.51 21.55 -1.18
N PHE A 217 9.34 22.09 -0.80
CA PHE A 217 8.16 21.30 -0.47
C PHE A 217 7.14 21.38 -1.62
N ILE A 218 6.78 20.23 -2.17
CA ILE A 218 5.80 20.08 -3.23
C ILE A 218 4.62 19.28 -2.71
N GLY A 219 3.54 19.99 -2.38
CA GLY A 219 2.29 19.44 -1.88
C GLY A 219 1.40 18.85 -2.98
N GLU A 220 0.13 18.65 -2.64
CA GLU A 220 -0.85 18.04 -3.54
C GLU A 220 -1.16 18.91 -4.75
N GLY A 221 -1.59 18.28 -5.86
CA GLY A 221 -2.10 18.95 -7.04
C GLY A 221 -1.07 19.74 -7.85
N VAL A 222 0.24 19.47 -7.69
CA VAL A 222 1.30 20.22 -8.38
C VAL A 222 1.72 19.56 -9.68
N LYS A 223 1.79 20.37 -10.76
CA LYS A 223 2.31 19.98 -12.07
C LYS A 223 3.41 20.93 -12.51
N ILE A 224 4.59 20.41 -12.89
CA ILE A 224 5.75 21.22 -13.32
C ILE A 224 6.23 20.72 -14.67
N ASN A 225 6.22 21.62 -15.66
CA ASN A 225 6.66 21.33 -17.00
C ASN A 225 8.16 21.63 -17.18
N SER A 226 8.73 21.05 -18.24
CA SER A 226 10.16 21.03 -18.54
C SER A 226 10.83 22.41 -18.57
N GLY A 227 12.13 22.44 -18.27
CA GLY A 227 12.96 23.64 -18.27
C GLY A 227 12.75 24.56 -17.07
N SER A 228 11.84 24.22 -16.15
CA SER A 228 11.55 25.07 -14.98
C SER A 228 12.55 24.82 -13.85
N SER A 229 12.81 25.84 -13.04
CA SER A 229 13.70 25.79 -11.89
C SER A 229 12.98 26.29 -10.64
N ILE A 230 12.97 25.46 -9.59
CA ILE A 230 12.38 25.79 -8.30
C ILE A 230 13.51 26.00 -7.31
N LEU A 231 13.73 27.25 -6.93
CA LEU A 231 14.82 27.67 -6.05
C LEU A 231 14.56 27.27 -4.59
N PRO A 232 15.58 27.34 -3.69
CA PRO A 232 15.46 26.82 -2.34
C PRO A 232 14.32 27.43 -1.53
N PHE A 233 13.80 26.65 -0.58
CA PHE A 233 12.78 27.06 0.39
C PHE A 233 11.44 27.49 -0.23
N CYS A 234 11.12 26.98 -1.41
CA CYS A 234 9.80 27.20 -2.02
C CYS A 234 8.79 26.16 -1.54
N HIS A 235 7.52 26.61 -1.43
CA HIS A 235 6.38 25.76 -1.10
C HIS A 235 5.35 25.85 -2.23
N LEU A 236 5.07 24.74 -2.87
CA LEU A 236 4.11 24.63 -3.97
C LEU A 236 2.97 23.70 -3.59
N GLU A 237 1.73 24.10 -3.80
CA GLU A 237 0.54 23.25 -3.65
C GLU A 237 -0.58 23.72 -4.61
N ASN A 238 -1.38 22.79 -5.13
CA ASN A 238 -2.49 23.07 -6.03
C ASN A 238 -2.15 24.11 -7.11
N CYS A 239 -1.09 23.85 -7.90
CA CYS A 239 -0.64 24.79 -8.93
C CYS A 239 -0.10 24.10 -10.17
N SER A 240 -0.09 24.82 -11.29
CA SER A 240 0.41 24.37 -12.58
C SER A 240 1.50 25.29 -13.09
N ILE A 241 2.71 24.77 -13.20
CA ILE A 241 3.91 25.51 -13.64
C ILE A 241 4.19 25.12 -15.08
N LYS A 242 4.07 26.07 -16.01
CA LYS A 242 4.36 25.84 -17.43
C LYS A 242 5.87 25.80 -17.69
N LYS A 243 6.29 25.71 -18.97
CA LYS A 243 7.69 25.54 -19.34
C LYS A 243 8.55 26.75 -19.00
N ASN A 244 9.83 26.50 -18.66
CA ASN A 244 10.86 27.53 -18.46
C ASN A 244 10.51 28.57 -17.39
N VAL A 245 9.81 28.17 -16.33
CA VAL A 245 9.45 29.07 -15.21
C VAL A 245 10.54 29.02 -14.15
N LEU A 246 10.87 30.17 -13.59
CA LEU A 246 11.79 30.33 -12.47
C LEU A 246 11.00 30.77 -11.22
N ILE A 247 11.09 30.03 -10.11
CA ILE A 247 10.37 30.32 -8.87
C ILE A 247 11.34 30.46 -7.70
N GLY A 248 11.19 31.55 -6.96
CA GLY A 248 11.82 31.79 -5.67
C GLY A 248 13.17 32.47 -5.68
N PRO A 249 13.98 32.33 -4.62
CA PRO A 249 13.74 31.47 -3.44
C PRO A 249 12.63 32.00 -2.50
N PHE A 250 12.25 31.18 -1.49
CA PHE A 250 11.26 31.57 -0.47
C PHE A 250 9.88 32.00 -1.04
N ALA A 251 9.45 31.38 -2.14
CA ALA A 251 8.14 31.66 -2.72
C ALA A 251 7.11 30.62 -2.28
N ARG A 252 5.85 31.04 -2.11
CA ARG A 252 4.70 30.19 -1.86
C ARG A 252 3.67 30.29 -2.97
N ILE A 253 3.40 29.21 -3.68
CA ILE A 253 2.44 29.16 -4.79
C ILE A 253 1.34 28.17 -4.45
N ARG A 254 0.07 28.63 -4.45
CA ARG A 254 -1.10 27.82 -4.09
C ARG A 254 -2.38 28.28 -4.80
N GLY A 255 -3.55 27.70 -4.45
CA GLY A 255 -4.86 28.21 -4.85
C GLY A 255 -5.22 28.03 -6.32
N ASN A 256 -4.80 26.92 -6.94
CA ASN A 256 -4.99 26.63 -8.37
C ASN A 256 -4.27 27.64 -9.30
N THR A 257 -3.22 28.26 -8.82
CA THR A 257 -2.40 29.20 -9.60
C THR A 257 -1.80 28.53 -10.83
N VAL A 258 -1.86 29.21 -11.97
CA VAL A 258 -1.20 28.82 -13.21
C VAL A 258 -0.11 29.83 -13.55
N LEU A 259 1.16 29.38 -13.52
CA LEU A 259 2.27 30.18 -14.00
C LEU A 259 2.53 29.89 -15.48
N ASN A 260 2.38 30.87 -16.32
CA ASN A 260 2.57 30.73 -17.76
C ASN A 260 4.06 30.57 -18.14
N GLN A 261 4.31 30.13 -19.35
CA GLN A 261 5.67 29.90 -19.86
C GLN A 261 6.55 31.14 -19.71
N ASN A 262 7.83 30.91 -19.34
CA ASN A 262 8.86 31.91 -19.12
C ASN A 262 8.59 32.91 -17.98
N THR A 263 7.61 32.63 -17.12
CA THR A 263 7.33 33.47 -15.92
C THR A 263 8.50 33.38 -14.94
N LYS A 264 8.83 34.52 -14.32
CA LYS A 264 9.81 34.58 -13.23
C LYS A 264 9.14 35.11 -11.98
N ILE A 265 9.17 34.33 -10.90
CA ILE A 265 8.67 34.71 -9.58
C ILE A 265 9.87 34.96 -8.68
N GLY A 266 9.91 36.16 -8.08
CA GLY A 266 10.96 36.56 -7.18
C GLY A 266 10.87 35.91 -5.78
N ASN A 267 11.75 36.33 -4.91
CA ASN A 267 11.79 35.89 -3.51
C ASN A 267 10.65 36.52 -2.68
N PHE A 268 10.19 35.81 -1.65
CA PHE A 268 9.15 36.21 -0.71
C PHE A 268 7.79 36.54 -1.37
N VAL A 269 7.51 35.97 -2.52
CA VAL A 269 6.23 36.13 -3.22
C VAL A 269 5.26 35.04 -2.77
N GLU A 270 4.03 35.42 -2.44
CA GLU A 270 2.91 34.51 -2.27
C GLU A 270 1.87 34.74 -3.37
N LEU A 271 1.47 33.65 -4.05
CA LEU A 271 0.35 33.62 -5.01
C LEU A 271 -0.72 32.65 -4.54
N LYS A 272 -1.99 33.10 -4.68
CA LYS A 272 -3.19 32.33 -4.31
C LYS A 272 -4.06 32.12 -5.55
#